data_e3193103df00c620457847520c13125a
#
_entry.id   e3193103df00c620457847520c13125a
#
_cell.length_a   1.000
_cell.length_b   1.000
_cell.length_c   1.000
_cell.angle_alpha   90.00
_cell.angle_beta   90.00
_cell.angle_gamma   90.00
#
_symmetry.space_group_name_H-M   'P 1'
#
loop_
_entity.id
_entity.type
_entity.pdbx_description
1 polymer ?
#
loop_
_entity_poly.entity_id
_entity_poly.type
_entity_poly.pdbx_seq_one_letter_code
_entity_poly.pdbx_strand_id
1 'polypeptide(L)'
;VGAVKKSYFYSIKNVIRQHFSNTISINTNYSMMHPGFFDSDVYLAVSYDFEAREKSDLVFQNMMLSTRPIAVLILATEKVLKKDVMEMINMLNLCSSIKSVEIKPYSINQANAHTVTHKDFENFVIKWLELEEHMKFQFINWDRIEDSYNKKYNAFSDDHIYITPNGKFGVLEFDEADREYFLELDSWKDYIDWTKKEKATMSPICTSCEYFGTCLTEHYRYVKDLDNGCNGYKGLLDWYGRLE
;
A
#
# COMPACT_ATOMS: atom_id res chain seq x y z
N VAL A 1 8.38 13.83 2.08
CA VAL A 1 7.74 15.08 2.56
C VAL A 1 8.58 15.76 3.63
N GLY A 2 9.21 15.05 4.58
CA GLY A 2 10.04 15.66 5.64
C GLY A 2 11.19 16.56 5.14
N ALA A 3 11.66 16.38 3.90
CA ALA A 3 12.66 17.24 3.27
C ALA A 3 12.05 18.46 2.55
N VAL A 4 10.73 18.54 2.44
CA VAL A 4 10.05 19.66 1.74
C VAL A 4 10.06 20.91 2.61
N LYS A 5 10.46 22.04 2.02
CA LYS A 5 10.42 23.33 2.73
C LYS A 5 8.99 23.64 3.18
N LYS A 6 8.84 24.15 4.41
CA LYS A 6 7.55 24.51 5.02
C LYS A 6 6.69 25.37 4.07
N SER A 7 7.29 26.41 3.47
CA SER A 7 6.57 27.28 2.53
C SER A 7 6.00 26.54 1.33
N TYR A 8 6.76 25.60 0.75
CA TYR A 8 6.32 24.82 -0.39
C TYR A 8 5.18 23.86 -0.02
N PHE A 9 5.28 23.19 1.13
CA PHE A 9 4.21 22.33 1.64
C PHE A 9 2.88 23.09 1.74
N TYR A 10 2.88 24.26 2.40
CA TYR A 10 1.66 25.05 2.55
C TYR A 10 1.16 25.66 1.24
N SER A 11 2.05 25.97 0.30
CA SER A 11 1.64 26.41 -1.04
C SER A 11 0.85 25.33 -1.77
N ILE A 12 1.35 24.08 -1.78
CA ILE A 12 0.64 22.94 -2.37
C ILE A 12 -0.68 22.70 -1.65
N LYS A 13 -0.66 22.66 -0.32
CA LYS A 13 -1.86 22.47 0.50
C LYS A 13 -2.93 23.51 0.19
N ASN A 14 -2.55 24.78 0.06
CA ASN A 14 -3.48 25.85 -0.28
C ASN A 14 -4.11 25.66 -1.66
N VAL A 15 -3.33 25.24 -2.66
CA VAL A 15 -3.88 24.94 -4.00
C VAL A 15 -4.87 23.78 -3.92
N ILE A 16 -4.54 22.69 -3.22
CA ILE A 16 -5.44 21.56 -3.04
C ILE A 16 -6.75 22.03 -2.38
N ARG A 17 -6.67 22.88 -1.35
CA ARG A 17 -7.84 23.38 -0.60
C ARG A 17 -8.75 24.32 -1.39
N GLN A 18 -8.26 24.93 -2.47
CA GLN A 18 -9.10 25.71 -3.39
C GLN A 18 -10.09 24.82 -4.18
N HIS A 19 -9.77 23.53 -4.34
CA HIS A 19 -10.52 22.61 -5.19
C HIS A 19 -11.14 21.42 -4.44
N PHE A 20 -10.58 21.07 -3.28
CA PHE A 20 -10.98 19.85 -2.54
C PHE A 20 -11.13 20.15 -1.05
N SER A 21 -12.23 19.68 -0.46
CA SER A 21 -12.52 19.76 0.97
C SER A 21 -12.09 18.53 1.76
N ASN A 22 -11.75 17.42 1.07
CA ASN A 22 -11.43 16.15 1.69
C ASN A 22 -10.14 16.19 2.50
N THR A 23 -9.96 15.25 3.43
CA THR A 23 -8.71 15.07 4.17
C THR A 23 -7.55 14.84 3.22
N ILE A 24 -6.42 15.51 3.47
CA ILE A 24 -5.18 15.29 2.74
C ILE A 24 -4.43 14.16 3.41
N SER A 25 -4.23 13.04 2.71
CA SER A 25 -3.37 11.96 3.18
C SER A 25 -1.92 12.19 2.75
N ILE A 26 -0.98 11.97 3.66
CA ILE A 26 0.45 12.13 3.40
C ILE A 26 1.17 10.84 3.78
N ASN A 27 1.81 10.22 2.79
CA ASN A 27 2.72 9.11 3.03
C ASN A 27 4.13 9.63 3.32
N THR A 28 4.72 9.19 4.41
CA THR A 28 6.04 9.65 4.85
C THR A 28 6.82 8.51 5.52
N ASN A 29 8.16 8.56 5.43
CA ASN A 29 9.02 7.71 6.26
C ASN A 29 9.14 8.21 7.71
N TYR A 30 8.58 9.35 8.01
CA TYR A 30 8.50 9.95 9.35
C TYR A 30 9.84 10.08 10.12
N SER A 31 10.96 10.04 9.41
CA SER A 31 12.29 10.25 9.99
C SER A 31 12.58 11.71 10.30
N MET A 32 11.73 12.62 9.84
CA MET A 32 11.77 14.06 10.13
C MET A 32 10.37 14.55 10.44
N MET A 33 10.25 15.37 11.49
CA MET A 33 8.99 16.01 11.87
C MET A 33 8.79 17.27 11.05
N HIS A 34 7.61 17.43 10.45
CA HIS A 34 7.23 18.63 9.71
C HIS A 34 5.98 19.25 10.36
N PRO A 35 5.93 20.59 10.59
CA PRO A 35 4.79 21.22 11.25
C PRO A 35 3.43 20.93 10.59
N GLY A 36 3.38 20.82 9.26
CA GLY A 36 2.16 20.48 8.51
C GLY A 36 1.60 19.08 8.81
N PHE A 37 2.38 18.20 9.44
CA PHE A 37 1.89 16.87 9.86
C PHE A 37 0.88 16.96 11.01
N PHE A 38 0.87 18.08 11.73
CA PHE A 38 -0.02 18.32 12.87
C PHE A 38 -1.28 19.10 12.49
N ASP A 39 -1.44 19.50 11.23
CA ASP A 39 -2.63 20.18 10.77
C ASP A 39 -3.86 19.26 10.87
N SER A 40 -5.00 19.80 11.29
CA SER A 40 -6.22 19.02 11.59
C SER A 40 -6.81 18.31 10.37
N ASP A 41 -6.55 18.82 9.18
CA ASP A 41 -7.02 18.31 7.89
C ASP A 41 -6.02 17.38 7.19
N VAL A 42 -4.94 17.01 7.88
CA VAL A 42 -3.92 16.08 7.39
C VAL A 42 -4.02 14.75 8.13
N TYR A 43 -4.01 13.66 7.36
CA TYR A 43 -3.90 12.29 7.84
C TYR A 43 -2.52 11.73 7.46
N LEU A 44 -1.83 11.14 8.39
CA LEU A 44 -0.49 10.60 8.16
C LEU A 44 -0.51 9.09 7.98
N ALA A 45 0.10 8.63 6.90
CA ALA A 45 0.48 7.25 6.71
C ALA A 45 2.01 7.15 6.80
N VAL A 46 2.49 6.42 7.80
CA VAL A 46 3.90 6.27 8.11
C VAL A 46 4.41 4.95 7.54
N SER A 47 5.38 5.01 6.64
CA SER A 47 6.07 3.80 6.18
C SER A 47 7.05 3.34 7.26
N TYR A 48 6.78 2.17 7.87
CA TYR A 48 7.60 1.61 8.92
C TYR A 48 7.84 0.13 8.69
N ASP A 49 9.05 -0.22 8.28
CA ASP A 49 9.44 -1.59 7.94
C ASP A 49 10.40 -2.18 8.98
N PHE A 50 10.24 -1.77 10.21
CA PHE A 50 11.10 -2.18 11.33
C PHE A 50 12.59 -1.95 10.97
N GLU A 51 13.51 -2.86 11.36
CA GLU A 51 14.95 -2.72 11.05
C GLU A 51 15.29 -2.98 9.56
N ALA A 52 14.31 -3.16 8.68
CA ALA A 52 14.58 -3.26 7.25
C ALA A 52 15.06 -1.94 6.63
N ARG A 53 14.76 -0.81 7.28
CA ARG A 53 15.20 0.54 6.88
C ARG A 53 16.15 1.17 7.85
N GLU A 54 17.03 2.05 7.33
CA GLU A 54 17.80 2.96 8.17
C GLU A 54 16.90 3.87 9.00
N LYS A 55 17.33 4.24 10.20
CA LYS A 55 16.62 5.13 11.12
C LYS A 55 15.27 4.59 11.64
N SER A 56 15.05 3.29 11.61
CA SER A 56 13.82 2.68 12.14
C SER A 56 13.53 3.09 13.57
N ASP A 57 14.55 3.14 14.44
CA ASP A 57 14.41 3.57 15.85
C ASP A 57 13.93 5.02 15.97
N LEU A 58 14.46 5.92 15.13
CA LEU A 58 14.02 7.32 15.08
C LEU A 58 12.57 7.43 14.61
N VAL A 59 12.19 6.65 13.60
CA VAL A 59 10.81 6.61 13.12
C VAL A 59 9.88 6.11 14.22
N PHE A 60 10.24 5.04 14.89
CA PHE A 60 9.47 4.50 16.01
C PHE A 60 9.33 5.52 17.17
N GLN A 61 10.41 6.18 17.54
CA GLN A 61 10.35 7.26 18.54
C GLN A 61 9.41 8.38 18.10
N ASN A 62 9.46 8.80 16.85
CA ASN A 62 8.56 9.83 16.32
C ASN A 62 7.09 9.38 16.33
N MET A 63 6.80 8.10 16.04
CA MET A 63 5.46 7.53 16.18
C MET A 63 4.98 7.54 17.65
N MET A 64 5.85 7.16 18.58
CA MET A 64 5.56 7.20 20.03
C MET A 64 5.22 8.61 20.52
N LEU A 65 5.90 9.62 19.98
CA LEU A 65 5.70 11.03 20.34
C LEU A 65 4.54 11.68 19.57
N SER A 66 3.96 11.00 18.61
CA SER A 66 2.86 11.57 17.82
C SER A 66 1.62 11.80 18.67
N THR A 67 1.12 13.02 18.65
CA THR A 67 -0.16 13.40 19.29
C THR A 67 -1.34 13.29 18.31
N ARG A 68 -1.08 12.95 17.06
CA ARG A 68 -2.08 12.80 16.00
C ARG A 68 -2.29 11.33 15.64
N PRO A 69 -3.50 10.95 15.24
CA PRO A 69 -3.75 9.65 14.65
C PRO A 69 -2.87 9.41 13.42
N ILE A 70 -2.28 8.23 13.34
CA ILE A 70 -1.46 7.79 12.21
C ILE A 70 -1.89 6.42 11.73
N ALA A 71 -1.77 6.19 10.40
CA ALA A 71 -1.72 4.85 9.83
C ALA A 71 -0.27 4.39 9.71
N VAL A 72 -0.03 3.11 9.79
CA VAL A 72 1.28 2.51 9.53
C VAL A 72 1.19 1.64 8.28
N LEU A 73 2.09 1.86 7.34
CA LEU A 73 2.26 1.04 6.15
C LEU A 73 3.54 0.22 6.32
N ILE A 74 3.41 -1.11 6.31
CA ILE A 74 4.53 -2.05 6.41
C ILE A 74 4.73 -2.68 5.04
N LEU A 75 5.95 -2.58 4.49
CA LEU A 75 6.31 -3.38 3.32
C LEU A 75 6.83 -4.74 3.78
N ALA A 76 6.24 -5.81 3.26
CA ALA A 76 6.61 -7.19 3.56
C ALA A 76 7.93 -7.58 2.89
N THR A 77 9.04 -6.93 3.30
CA THR A 77 10.38 -7.27 2.83
C THR A 77 10.81 -8.63 3.38
N GLU A 78 11.81 -9.25 2.77
CA GLU A 78 12.38 -10.51 3.26
C GLU A 78 12.80 -10.46 4.75
N LYS A 79 13.30 -9.31 5.20
CA LYS A 79 13.67 -9.09 6.61
C LYS A 79 12.43 -9.03 7.53
N VAL A 80 11.38 -8.35 7.06
CA VAL A 80 10.12 -8.21 7.81
C VAL A 80 9.42 -9.56 7.94
N LEU A 81 9.37 -10.37 6.86
CA LEU A 81 8.76 -11.70 6.86
C LEU A 81 9.40 -12.69 7.86
N LYS A 82 10.65 -12.46 8.25
CA LYS A 82 11.38 -13.31 9.22
C LYS A 82 11.13 -12.93 10.68
N LYS A 83 10.43 -11.82 10.94
CA LYS A 83 10.17 -11.36 12.31
C LYS A 83 9.01 -12.11 12.94
N ASP A 84 9.03 -12.19 14.25
CA ASP A 84 7.90 -12.68 15.02
C ASP A 84 6.74 -11.68 14.97
N VAL A 85 5.58 -12.15 14.54
CA VAL A 85 4.39 -11.30 14.33
C VAL A 85 3.85 -10.77 15.65
N MET A 86 3.87 -11.58 16.71
CA MET A 86 3.39 -11.15 18.03
C MET A 86 4.29 -10.05 18.62
N GLU A 87 5.61 -10.17 18.44
CA GLU A 87 6.54 -9.11 18.86
C GLU A 87 6.29 -7.81 18.10
N MET A 88 6.03 -7.89 16.77
CA MET A 88 5.69 -6.73 15.95
C MET A 88 4.39 -6.06 16.42
N ILE A 89 3.34 -6.83 16.66
CA ILE A 89 2.06 -6.33 17.19
C ILE A 89 2.26 -5.66 18.54
N ASN A 90 2.97 -6.30 19.47
CA ASN A 90 3.25 -5.76 20.79
C ASN A 90 4.01 -4.44 20.71
N MET A 91 4.99 -4.34 19.82
CA MET A 91 5.75 -3.11 19.60
C MET A 91 4.87 -1.98 19.06
N LEU A 92 4.02 -2.25 18.07
CA LEU A 92 3.11 -1.24 17.52
C LEU A 92 2.05 -0.83 18.54
N ASN A 93 1.57 -1.74 19.37
CA ASN A 93 0.63 -1.47 20.46
C ASN A 93 1.14 -0.49 21.51
N LEU A 94 2.45 -0.26 21.60
CA LEU A 94 3.03 0.78 22.48
C LEU A 94 2.71 2.19 21.98
N CYS A 95 2.42 2.36 20.69
CA CYS A 95 2.14 3.65 20.06
C CYS A 95 0.63 3.92 20.05
N SER A 96 0.09 4.61 21.04
CA SER A 96 -1.35 4.91 21.13
C SER A 96 -1.90 5.77 19.98
N SER A 97 -1.01 6.42 19.23
CA SER A 97 -1.34 7.21 18.04
C SER A 97 -1.68 6.35 16.83
N ILE A 98 -1.22 5.09 16.75
CA ILE A 98 -1.52 4.20 15.64
C ILE A 98 -3.02 3.83 15.69
N LYS A 99 -3.73 4.12 14.59
CA LYS A 99 -5.15 3.78 14.43
C LYS A 99 -5.37 2.65 13.43
N SER A 100 -4.48 2.52 12.46
CA SER A 100 -4.55 1.43 11.49
C SER A 100 -3.17 0.99 11.05
N VAL A 101 -3.08 -0.28 10.65
CA VAL A 101 -1.89 -0.89 10.08
C VAL A 101 -2.28 -1.61 8.81
N GLU A 102 -1.49 -1.41 7.77
CA GLU A 102 -1.61 -2.12 6.49
C GLU A 102 -0.28 -2.74 6.12
N ILE A 103 -0.28 -4.00 5.69
CA ILE A 103 0.88 -4.69 5.15
C ILE A 103 0.71 -4.79 3.64
N LYS A 104 1.72 -4.29 2.92
CA LYS A 104 1.76 -4.36 1.46
C LYS A 104 2.84 -5.34 0.98
N PRO A 105 2.60 -6.03 -0.14
CA PRO A 105 3.62 -6.86 -0.74
C PRO A 105 4.83 -6.01 -1.16
N TYR A 106 6.00 -6.63 -1.16
CA TYR A 106 7.22 -6.00 -1.63
C TYR A 106 7.45 -6.36 -3.09
N SER A 107 7.20 -5.42 -3.98
CA SER A 107 7.37 -5.61 -5.42
C SER A 107 8.77 -5.23 -5.89
N ILE A 108 9.21 -5.86 -6.98
CA ILE A 108 10.43 -5.45 -7.70
C ILE A 108 10.14 -4.11 -8.36
N ASN A 109 11.08 -3.18 -8.21
CA ASN A 109 11.03 -1.89 -8.89
C ASN A 109 12.42 -1.49 -9.40
N GLN A 110 12.54 -0.36 -10.05
CA GLN A 110 13.82 0.10 -10.60
C GLN A 110 14.91 0.34 -9.55
N ALA A 111 14.54 0.49 -8.29
CA ALA A 111 15.46 0.74 -7.17
C ALA A 111 15.85 -0.53 -6.40
N ASN A 112 15.13 -1.64 -6.59
CA ASN A 112 15.40 -2.89 -5.88
C ASN A 112 15.20 -4.12 -6.78
N ALA A 113 15.96 -5.19 -6.51
CA ALA A 113 15.87 -6.47 -7.20
C ALA A 113 15.39 -7.61 -6.27
N HIS A 114 14.97 -7.30 -5.04
CA HIS A 114 14.53 -8.31 -4.09
C HIS A 114 13.08 -8.68 -4.33
N THR A 115 12.80 -9.96 -4.38
CA THR A 115 11.45 -10.50 -4.51
C THR A 115 11.01 -11.15 -3.23
N VAL A 116 9.76 -10.94 -2.89
CA VAL A 116 9.02 -11.74 -1.92
C VAL A 116 7.96 -12.51 -2.71
N THR A 117 7.88 -13.82 -2.51
CA THR A 117 6.86 -14.61 -3.20
C THR A 117 5.47 -14.24 -2.66
N HIS A 118 4.45 -14.33 -3.51
CA HIS A 118 3.07 -14.14 -3.07
C HIS A 118 2.70 -15.12 -1.94
N LYS A 119 3.24 -16.33 -1.98
CA LYS A 119 2.98 -17.34 -0.94
C LYS A 119 3.57 -16.96 0.42
N ASP A 120 4.77 -16.40 0.43
CA ASP A 120 5.39 -15.94 1.69
C ASP A 120 4.61 -14.73 2.25
N PHE A 121 4.17 -13.82 1.39
CA PHE A 121 3.31 -12.71 1.76
C PHE A 121 1.97 -13.19 2.33
N GLU A 122 1.26 -14.10 1.65
CA GLU A 122 0.00 -14.69 2.12
C GLU A 122 0.17 -15.30 3.52
N ASN A 123 1.17 -16.18 3.68
CA ASN A 123 1.44 -16.84 4.96
C ASN A 123 1.74 -15.85 6.07
N PHE A 124 2.40 -14.75 5.75
CA PHE A 124 2.70 -13.70 6.71
C PHE A 124 1.45 -12.92 7.11
N VAL A 125 0.61 -12.54 6.14
CA VAL A 125 -0.66 -11.85 6.42
C VAL A 125 -1.60 -12.73 7.23
N ILE A 126 -1.70 -14.04 6.91
CA ILE A 126 -2.52 -14.99 7.68
C ILE A 126 -2.10 -15.02 9.16
N LYS A 127 -0.80 -15.04 9.47
CA LYS A 127 -0.32 -14.96 10.86
C LYS A 127 -0.78 -13.70 11.59
N TRP A 128 -0.85 -12.58 10.90
CA TRP A 128 -1.39 -11.35 11.47
C TRP A 128 -2.89 -11.50 11.74
N LEU A 129 -3.65 -12.03 10.77
CA LEU A 129 -5.10 -12.22 10.91
C LEU A 129 -5.44 -13.15 12.08
N GLU A 130 -4.67 -14.22 12.28
CA GLU A 130 -4.83 -15.17 13.40
C GLU A 130 -4.55 -14.53 14.77
N LEU A 131 -3.90 -13.37 14.81
CA LEU A 131 -3.54 -12.63 16.03
C LEU A 131 -4.31 -11.31 16.18
N GLU A 132 -5.40 -11.12 15.44
CA GLU A 132 -6.17 -9.87 15.43
C GLU A 132 -6.62 -9.44 16.82
N GLU A 133 -7.03 -10.37 17.66
CA GLU A 133 -7.49 -10.10 19.04
C GLU A 133 -6.44 -9.41 19.94
N HIS A 134 -5.15 -9.48 19.57
CA HIS A 134 -4.05 -8.82 20.25
C HIS A 134 -3.77 -7.40 19.77
N MET A 135 -4.41 -6.93 18.69
CA MET A 135 -4.17 -5.62 18.10
C MET A 135 -5.01 -4.55 18.77
N LYS A 136 -4.39 -3.39 19.07
CA LYS A 136 -5.07 -2.18 19.54
C LYS A 136 -5.37 -1.18 18.42
N PHE A 137 -5.20 -1.60 17.18
CA PHE A 137 -5.40 -0.82 15.96
C PHE A 137 -6.20 -1.65 14.95
N GLN A 138 -6.82 -1.00 13.98
CA GLN A 138 -7.49 -1.65 12.87
C GLN A 138 -6.46 -2.27 11.93
N PHE A 139 -6.65 -3.52 11.54
CA PHE A 139 -5.81 -4.19 10.55
C PHE A 139 -6.47 -4.11 9.18
N ILE A 140 -6.02 -3.19 8.34
CA ILE A 140 -6.65 -2.86 7.05
C ILE A 140 -6.67 -4.04 6.08
N ASN A 141 -5.69 -4.96 6.18
CA ASN A 141 -5.70 -6.15 5.33
C ASN A 141 -6.92 -7.03 5.58
N TRP A 142 -7.44 -7.08 6.82
CA TRP A 142 -8.69 -7.81 7.11
C TRP A 142 -9.86 -7.23 6.31
N ASP A 143 -10.09 -5.93 6.43
CA ASP A 143 -11.21 -5.26 5.74
C ASP A 143 -11.11 -5.43 4.22
N ARG A 144 -9.89 -5.33 3.67
CA ARG A 144 -9.65 -5.51 2.23
C ARG A 144 -9.91 -6.94 1.76
N ILE A 145 -9.53 -7.94 2.56
CA ILE A 145 -9.78 -9.35 2.25
C ILE A 145 -11.28 -9.62 2.28
N GLU A 146 -11.97 -9.14 3.31
CA GLU A 146 -13.41 -9.26 3.44
C GLU A 146 -14.13 -8.57 2.27
N ASP A 147 -13.77 -7.34 1.94
CA ASP A 147 -14.35 -6.61 0.82
C ASP A 147 -14.07 -7.29 -0.53
N SER A 148 -12.87 -7.85 -0.71
CA SER A 148 -12.50 -8.60 -1.91
C SER A 148 -13.33 -9.88 -2.03
N TYR A 149 -13.42 -10.67 -0.97
CA TYR A 149 -14.20 -11.91 -0.92
C TYR A 149 -15.69 -11.63 -1.18
N ASN A 150 -16.24 -10.59 -0.56
CA ASN A 150 -17.63 -10.15 -0.71
C ASN A 150 -17.89 -9.37 -2.01
N LYS A 151 -16.91 -9.29 -2.92
CA LYS A 151 -17.00 -8.62 -4.23
C LYS A 151 -17.31 -7.12 -4.15
N LYS A 152 -16.87 -6.46 -3.10
CA LYS A 152 -17.00 -5.02 -2.88
C LYS A 152 -15.74 -4.23 -3.25
N TYR A 153 -14.59 -4.90 -3.28
CA TYR A 153 -13.31 -4.26 -3.61
C TYR A 153 -13.20 -3.98 -5.10
N ASN A 154 -12.70 -2.78 -5.46
CA ASN A 154 -12.39 -2.41 -6.84
C ASN A 154 -10.90 -2.65 -7.13
N ALA A 155 -10.61 -3.80 -7.76
CA ALA A 155 -9.24 -4.20 -8.06
C ALA A 155 -8.61 -3.44 -9.25
N PHE A 156 -9.42 -2.72 -10.02
CA PHE A 156 -8.91 -1.98 -11.18
C PHE A 156 -8.34 -0.62 -10.82
N SER A 157 -8.61 -0.11 -9.61
CA SER A 157 -8.19 1.21 -9.14
C SER A 157 -8.50 2.34 -10.13
N ASP A 158 -9.55 2.19 -10.95
CA ASP A 158 -9.95 3.15 -11.97
C ASP A 158 -10.69 4.37 -11.42
N ASP A 159 -10.87 4.41 -10.11
CA ASP A 159 -11.30 5.56 -9.31
C ASP A 159 -10.11 6.41 -8.80
N HIS A 160 -8.86 6.00 -9.09
CA HIS A 160 -7.65 6.72 -8.69
C HIS A 160 -7.00 7.40 -9.89
N ILE A 161 -6.46 8.59 -9.66
CA ILE A 161 -5.65 9.34 -10.64
C ILE A 161 -4.31 9.67 -9.98
N TYR A 162 -3.22 9.24 -10.60
CA TYR A 162 -1.87 9.54 -10.15
C TYR A 162 -1.32 10.74 -10.92
N ILE A 163 -0.75 11.69 -10.18
CA ILE A 163 -0.03 12.82 -10.76
C ILE A 163 1.43 12.76 -10.29
N THR A 164 2.35 12.75 -11.24
CA THR A 164 3.79 12.71 -10.95
C THR A 164 4.28 14.06 -10.44
N PRO A 165 5.49 14.13 -9.84
CA PRO A 165 6.09 15.40 -9.42
C PRO A 165 6.28 16.42 -10.56
N ASN A 166 6.31 15.96 -11.82
CA ASN A 166 6.40 16.79 -13.01
C ASN A 166 5.03 17.34 -13.47
N GLY A 167 3.94 17.01 -12.76
CA GLY A 167 2.58 17.41 -13.10
C GLY A 167 1.96 16.64 -14.27
N LYS A 168 2.51 15.48 -14.61
CA LYS A 168 1.99 14.57 -15.63
C LYS A 168 1.05 13.54 -15.01
N PHE A 169 0.19 12.93 -15.83
CA PHE A 169 -0.55 11.75 -15.41
C PHE A 169 0.41 10.57 -15.30
N GLY A 170 0.41 9.90 -14.14
CA GLY A 170 1.25 8.73 -13.90
C GLY A 170 0.44 7.46 -14.04
N VAL A 171 0.99 6.48 -14.74
CA VAL A 171 0.45 5.12 -14.78
C VAL A 171 1.54 4.15 -14.43
N LEU A 172 1.18 3.06 -13.75
CA LEU A 172 2.14 2.05 -13.38
C LEU A 172 2.44 1.16 -14.58
N GLU A 173 3.72 0.99 -14.87
CA GLU A 173 4.23 0.16 -15.94
C GLU A 173 5.40 -0.70 -15.46
N PHE A 174 5.82 -1.65 -16.30
CA PHE A 174 6.93 -2.55 -16.02
C PHE A 174 7.90 -2.54 -17.18
N ASP A 175 9.19 -2.49 -16.87
CA ASP A 175 10.25 -2.56 -17.87
C ASP A 175 10.49 -4.02 -18.35
N GLU A 176 11.43 -4.21 -19.25
CA GLU A 176 11.78 -5.53 -19.83
C GLU A 176 12.25 -6.55 -18.77
N ALA A 177 12.74 -6.06 -17.61
CA ALA A 177 13.13 -6.87 -16.47
C ALA A 177 12.02 -6.97 -15.40
N ASP A 178 10.78 -6.59 -15.76
CA ASP A 178 9.60 -6.56 -14.89
C ASP A 178 9.74 -5.73 -13.62
N ARG A 179 10.52 -4.66 -13.72
CA ARG A 179 10.64 -3.70 -12.63
C ARG A 179 9.61 -2.60 -12.80
N GLU A 180 8.88 -2.36 -11.75
CA GLU A 180 7.84 -1.35 -11.66
C GLU A 180 8.40 0.07 -11.82
N TYR A 181 7.73 0.90 -12.61
CA TYR A 181 8.01 2.33 -12.75
C TYR A 181 6.73 3.12 -13.10
N PHE A 182 6.76 4.45 -12.94
CA PHE A 182 5.69 5.31 -13.42
C PHE A 182 5.98 5.82 -14.83
N LEU A 183 5.14 5.43 -15.77
CA LEU A 183 5.10 6.04 -17.10
C LEU A 183 4.36 7.37 -17.01
N GLU A 184 4.98 8.45 -17.50
CA GLU A 184 4.38 9.77 -17.53
C GLU A 184 3.63 10.00 -18.85
N LEU A 185 2.37 10.39 -18.75
CA LEU A 185 1.49 10.70 -19.87
C LEU A 185 1.15 12.20 -19.86
N ASP A 186 1.14 12.80 -21.06
CA ASP A 186 1.03 14.24 -21.20
C ASP A 186 -0.41 14.77 -21.10
N SER A 187 -1.40 13.92 -21.39
CA SER A 187 -2.78 14.34 -21.44
C SER A 187 -3.75 13.36 -20.77
N TRP A 188 -4.90 13.88 -20.37
CA TRP A 188 -6.02 13.07 -19.89
C TRP A 188 -6.47 12.03 -20.94
N LYS A 189 -6.42 12.38 -22.22
CA LYS A 189 -6.78 11.46 -23.29
C LYS A 189 -5.82 10.26 -23.32
N ASP A 190 -4.52 10.50 -23.23
CA ASP A 190 -3.51 9.42 -23.23
C ASP A 190 -3.70 8.52 -22.00
N TYR A 191 -4.02 9.10 -20.84
CA TYR A 191 -4.32 8.35 -19.62
C TYR A 191 -5.52 7.41 -19.81
N ILE A 192 -6.63 7.89 -20.37
CA ILE A 192 -7.82 7.08 -20.62
C ILE A 192 -7.55 5.99 -21.68
N ASP A 193 -6.82 6.32 -22.74
CA ASP A 193 -6.48 5.37 -23.78
C ASP A 193 -5.55 4.25 -23.23
N TRP A 194 -4.62 4.61 -22.35
CA TRP A 194 -3.76 3.65 -21.67
C TRP A 194 -4.58 2.71 -20.75
N THR A 195 -5.48 3.24 -19.92
CA THR A 195 -6.34 2.44 -19.01
C THR A 195 -7.17 1.41 -19.78
N LYS A 196 -7.70 1.79 -20.94
CA LYS A 196 -8.44 0.86 -21.82
C LYS A 196 -7.54 -0.25 -22.37
N LYS A 197 -6.32 0.11 -22.80
CA LYS A 197 -5.33 -0.84 -23.29
C LYS A 197 -4.92 -1.83 -22.21
N GLU A 198 -4.70 -1.37 -21.00
CA GLU A 198 -4.33 -2.21 -19.86
C GLU A 198 -5.39 -3.27 -19.59
N LYS A 199 -6.66 -2.86 -19.48
CA LYS A 199 -7.79 -3.79 -19.28
C LYS A 199 -7.88 -4.87 -20.37
N ALA A 200 -7.46 -4.56 -21.61
CA ALA A 200 -7.46 -5.51 -22.72
C ALA A 200 -6.30 -6.53 -22.71
N THR A 201 -5.25 -6.28 -21.91
CA THR A 201 -4.02 -7.11 -21.84
C THR A 201 -3.88 -7.93 -20.56
N MET A 202 -4.97 -8.14 -19.83
CA MET A 202 -4.98 -8.88 -18.58
C MET A 202 -4.69 -10.37 -18.77
N SER A 203 -4.09 -10.98 -17.75
CA SER A 203 -3.81 -12.42 -17.74
C SER A 203 -5.09 -13.24 -17.95
N PRO A 204 -5.09 -14.22 -18.88
CA PRO A 204 -6.23 -15.14 -19.07
C PRO A 204 -6.60 -15.91 -17.80
N ILE A 205 -5.61 -16.21 -16.92
CA ILE A 205 -5.85 -16.87 -15.64
C ILE A 205 -6.69 -15.96 -14.74
N CYS A 206 -6.36 -14.65 -14.69
CA CYS A 206 -7.12 -13.67 -13.91
C CYS A 206 -8.53 -13.49 -14.47
N THR A 207 -8.67 -13.31 -15.79
CA THR A 207 -9.99 -13.08 -16.42
C THR A 207 -10.96 -14.26 -16.29
N SER A 208 -10.47 -15.46 -16.04
CA SER A 208 -11.26 -16.66 -15.77
C SER A 208 -11.47 -16.94 -14.27
N CYS A 209 -10.88 -16.14 -13.38
CA CYS A 209 -10.95 -16.34 -11.95
C CYS A 209 -12.26 -15.79 -11.36
N GLU A 210 -12.79 -16.48 -10.36
CA GLU A 210 -14.01 -16.06 -9.63
C GLU A 210 -13.88 -14.71 -8.89
N TYR A 211 -12.64 -14.31 -8.56
CA TYR A 211 -12.30 -13.04 -7.90
C TYR A 211 -11.88 -11.94 -8.89
N PHE A 212 -12.07 -12.15 -10.19
CA PHE A 212 -11.71 -11.15 -11.18
C PHE A 212 -12.47 -9.82 -10.96
N GLY A 213 -11.73 -8.72 -10.94
CA GLY A 213 -12.25 -7.38 -10.69
C GLY A 213 -12.39 -7.02 -9.21
N THR A 214 -12.28 -7.99 -8.31
CA THR A 214 -12.36 -7.77 -6.86
C THR A 214 -11.18 -8.35 -6.08
N CYS A 215 -10.23 -8.98 -6.74
CA CYS A 215 -9.03 -9.53 -6.14
C CYS A 215 -8.11 -8.38 -5.62
N LEU A 216 -7.33 -8.68 -4.58
CA LEU A 216 -6.37 -7.74 -3.99
C LEU A 216 -5.14 -7.45 -4.88
N THR A 217 -5.01 -8.11 -6.02
CA THR A 217 -3.92 -7.89 -6.98
C THR A 217 -4.13 -6.54 -7.66
N GLU A 218 -3.23 -5.61 -7.46
CA GLU A 218 -3.30 -4.27 -8.05
C GLU A 218 -3.04 -4.30 -9.57
N HIS A 219 -2.32 -5.32 -10.08
CA HIS A 219 -1.88 -5.43 -11.48
C HIS A 219 -2.04 -6.84 -12.03
N TYR A 220 -3.17 -7.14 -12.61
CA TYR A 220 -3.50 -8.48 -13.16
C TYR A 220 -2.57 -8.98 -14.24
N ARG A 221 -1.94 -8.11 -15.02
CA ARG A 221 -1.05 -8.52 -16.12
C ARG A 221 0.35 -8.91 -15.68
N TYR A 222 0.75 -8.54 -14.46
CA TYR A 222 2.15 -8.58 -14.01
C TYR A 222 2.44 -9.62 -12.94
N VAL A 223 1.45 -10.35 -12.49
CA VAL A 223 1.72 -11.50 -11.63
C VAL A 223 2.35 -12.56 -12.50
N LYS A 224 3.69 -12.62 -12.52
CA LYS A 224 4.42 -13.71 -13.13
C LYS A 224 4.17 -14.98 -12.34
N ASP A 225 4.36 -16.11 -13.01
CA ASP A 225 4.21 -17.44 -12.42
C ASP A 225 2.81 -17.73 -11.87
N LEU A 226 1.77 -17.06 -12.38
CA LEU A 226 0.40 -17.51 -12.19
C LEU A 226 0.26 -18.90 -12.82
N ASP A 227 -0.03 -19.87 -12.00
CA ASP A 227 -0.49 -21.18 -12.45
C ASP A 227 -2.00 -21.33 -12.22
N ASN A 228 -2.54 -22.52 -12.47
CA ASN A 228 -3.95 -22.79 -12.21
C ASN A 228 -4.34 -22.70 -10.72
N GLY A 229 -3.36 -22.72 -9.81
CA GLY A 229 -3.53 -22.50 -8.39
C GLY A 229 -3.45 -21.04 -7.98
N CYS A 230 -3.03 -20.15 -8.90
CA CYS A 230 -2.78 -18.74 -8.70
C CYS A 230 -1.74 -18.44 -7.61
N ASN A 231 -0.60 -17.89 -7.99
CA ASN A 231 0.40 -17.33 -7.07
C ASN A 231 0.15 -15.84 -6.73
N GLY A 232 -1.06 -15.32 -7.01
CA GLY A 232 -1.50 -14.01 -6.55
C GLY A 232 -2.19 -14.12 -5.18
N TYR A 233 -3.34 -13.48 -5.03
CA TYR A 233 -4.06 -13.43 -3.75
C TYR A 233 -5.19 -14.47 -3.62
N LYS A 234 -5.38 -15.35 -4.61
CA LYS A 234 -6.45 -16.34 -4.56
C LYS A 234 -6.36 -17.24 -3.33
N GLY A 235 -5.15 -17.68 -2.99
CA GLY A 235 -4.93 -18.52 -1.81
C GLY A 235 -5.35 -17.87 -0.49
N LEU A 236 -5.15 -16.54 -0.37
CA LEU A 236 -5.57 -15.77 0.80
C LEU A 236 -7.10 -15.64 0.86
N LEU A 237 -7.76 -15.39 -0.27
CA LEU A 237 -9.21 -15.29 -0.35
C LEU A 237 -9.88 -16.66 -0.11
N ASP A 238 -9.33 -17.74 -0.65
CA ASP A 238 -9.78 -19.11 -0.39
C ASP A 238 -9.57 -19.51 1.09
N TRP A 239 -8.51 -19.00 1.74
CA TRP A 239 -8.29 -19.20 3.16
C TRP A 239 -9.38 -18.50 3.98
N TYR A 240 -9.68 -17.23 3.66
CA TYR A 240 -10.75 -16.49 4.33
C TYR A 240 -12.12 -17.18 4.18
N GLY A 241 -12.48 -17.62 2.99
CA GLY A 241 -13.74 -18.32 2.74
C GLY A 241 -13.90 -19.65 3.49
N ARG A 242 -12.81 -20.22 4.06
CA ARG A 242 -12.91 -21.41 4.95
C ARG A 242 -13.18 -21.05 6.41
N LEU A 243 -13.14 -19.80 6.78
CA LEU A 243 -13.45 -19.32 8.14
C LEU A 243 -14.95 -19.04 8.31
N GLU A 244 -15.66 -18.76 7.20
CA GLU A 244 -17.12 -18.56 7.17
C GLU A 244 -17.86 -19.93 7.05
#